data_7bd631f54b345116df3fc4fe9313f66c
#
_entry.id   7bd631f54b345116df3fc4fe9313f66c
#
_cell.length_a   1.000
_cell.length_b   1.000
_cell.length_c   1.000
_cell.angle_alpha   90.00
_cell.angle_beta   90.00
_cell.angle_gamma   90.00
#
_symmetry.space_group_name_H-M   'P 1'
#
loop_
_entity.id
_entity.type
_entity.pdbx_description
1 polymer ?
#
loop_
_entity_poly.entity_id
_entity_poly.type
_entity_poly.pdbx_seq_one_letter_code
_entity_poly.pdbx_strand_id
1 'polypeptide(L)'
;MKKYLKITLLVIIAIILVGTFVFLYQKSKPKVIVYETLAAEVTDLEKTTVATGKVEPRDEILIKPQISGIVDEVFKEAGQSVKKGEVIAKVKVIPELGQLNSAESRVRLAEINAKQVETDFTRIKKLYEDQLISREDYEKGEVAVKQAREENQTAKDNLEIIKEGITKNSASFSSTMIRSTIDGLILDVPVKAGNSVIMSNTFNT
;
A
#
# COMPACT_ATOMS: atom_id res chain seq x y z
N MET A 1 -117.85 -2.52 -35.26
CA MET A 1 -116.69 -2.97 -34.46
C MET A 1 -115.31 -2.85 -35.16
N LYS A 2 -115.18 -3.21 -36.44
CA LYS A 2 -113.88 -3.18 -37.19
C LYS A 2 -113.30 -1.76 -37.39
N LYS A 3 -114.09 -0.67 -37.40
CA LYS A 3 -113.56 0.70 -37.53
C LYS A 3 -112.88 1.23 -36.29
N TYR A 4 -113.36 0.95 -35.11
CA TYR A 4 -112.80 1.38 -33.83
C TYR A 4 -111.49 0.67 -33.53
N LEU A 5 -111.38 -0.63 -33.94
CA LEU A 5 -110.17 -1.40 -33.76
C LEU A 5 -109.02 -0.84 -34.59
N LYS A 6 -109.26 -0.33 -35.81
CA LYS A 6 -108.26 0.31 -36.66
C LYS A 6 -107.80 1.65 -36.05
N ILE A 7 -108.70 2.42 -35.48
CA ILE A 7 -108.39 3.72 -34.89
C ILE A 7 -107.56 3.51 -33.60
N THR A 8 -107.92 2.55 -32.77
CA THR A 8 -107.11 2.25 -31.56
C THR A 8 -105.70 1.73 -31.90
N LEU A 9 -105.56 0.90 -32.95
CA LEU A 9 -104.26 0.43 -33.43
C LEU A 9 -103.42 1.60 -33.90
N LEU A 10 -104.01 2.56 -34.65
CA LEU A 10 -103.32 3.72 -35.19
C LEU A 10 -102.86 4.67 -34.07
N VAL A 11 -103.64 4.86 -33.03
CA VAL A 11 -103.29 5.65 -31.85
C VAL A 11 -102.13 5.01 -31.07
N ILE A 12 -102.14 3.68 -30.91
CA ILE A 12 -101.07 2.96 -30.22
C ILE A 12 -99.72 3.14 -31.01
N ILE A 13 -99.78 2.99 -32.36
CA ILE A 13 -98.58 3.18 -33.22
C ILE A 13 -98.05 4.64 -33.10
N ALA A 14 -98.95 5.63 -33.08
CA ALA A 14 -98.55 7.04 -32.91
C ALA A 14 -97.90 7.30 -31.55
N ILE A 15 -98.40 6.69 -30.45
CA ILE A 15 -97.82 6.82 -29.11
C ILE A 15 -96.44 6.19 -29.07
N ILE A 16 -96.26 5.01 -29.70
CA ILE A 16 -94.98 4.34 -29.75
C ILE A 16 -93.97 5.19 -30.56
N LEU A 17 -94.38 5.79 -31.69
CA LEU A 17 -93.56 6.61 -32.52
C LEU A 17 -93.15 7.91 -31.82
N VAL A 18 -94.01 8.56 -31.08
CA VAL A 18 -93.69 9.73 -30.29
C VAL A 18 -92.76 9.35 -29.11
N GLY A 19 -92.98 8.21 -28.46
CA GLY A 19 -92.13 7.71 -27.39
C GLY A 19 -90.69 7.41 -27.83
N THR A 20 -90.59 6.75 -29.00
CA THR A 20 -89.24 6.48 -29.57
C THR A 20 -88.52 7.75 -29.97
N PHE A 21 -89.25 8.74 -30.55
CA PHE A 21 -88.64 10.02 -30.92
C PHE A 21 -88.17 10.81 -29.70
N VAL A 22 -88.94 10.86 -28.62
CA VAL A 22 -88.50 11.50 -27.36
C VAL A 22 -87.31 10.79 -26.74
N PHE A 23 -87.30 9.45 -26.77
CA PHE A 23 -86.21 8.67 -26.27
C PHE A 23 -84.92 8.94 -27.02
N LEU A 24 -84.98 8.94 -28.36
CA LEU A 24 -83.85 9.26 -29.23
C LEU A 24 -83.37 10.69 -29.04
N TYR A 25 -84.31 11.65 -28.89
CA TYR A 25 -83.94 13.04 -28.61
C TYR A 25 -83.22 13.24 -27.28
N GLN A 26 -83.61 12.54 -26.24
CA GLN A 26 -82.91 12.56 -24.93
C GLN A 26 -81.56 11.88 -25.00
N LYS A 27 -81.41 10.79 -25.74
CA LYS A 27 -80.21 10.06 -25.87
C LYS A 27 -79.24 10.79 -26.83
N SER A 28 -79.71 11.61 -27.73
CA SER A 28 -78.86 12.38 -28.68
C SER A 28 -78.28 13.65 -28.09
N LYS A 29 -78.56 13.96 -26.81
CA LYS A 29 -77.83 15.09 -26.19
C LYS A 29 -76.38 14.75 -26.02
N PRO A 30 -75.44 15.57 -26.59
CA PRO A 30 -74.05 15.34 -26.45
C PRO A 30 -73.62 15.36 -24.98
N LYS A 31 -72.86 14.35 -24.54
CA LYS A 31 -72.22 14.38 -23.22
C LYS A 31 -71.27 15.53 -23.20
N VAL A 32 -71.46 16.53 -22.41
CA VAL A 32 -70.52 17.60 -22.17
C VAL A 32 -69.30 16.98 -21.54
N ILE A 33 -68.19 16.92 -22.28
CA ILE A 33 -66.89 16.53 -21.73
C ILE A 33 -66.39 17.73 -20.93
N VAL A 34 -66.42 17.59 -19.61
CA VAL A 34 -65.81 18.58 -18.72
C VAL A 34 -64.30 18.30 -18.75
N TYR A 35 -63.56 19.17 -19.39
CA TYR A 35 -62.11 19.14 -19.36
C TYR A 35 -61.66 19.77 -18.04
N GLU A 36 -60.91 19.01 -17.26
CA GLU A 36 -60.25 19.54 -16.07
C GLU A 36 -59.00 20.28 -16.59
N THR A 37 -59.03 21.61 -16.53
CA THR A 37 -57.92 22.44 -16.94
C THR A 37 -56.99 22.65 -15.77
N LEU A 38 -55.77 22.21 -15.91
CA LEU A 38 -54.68 22.56 -14.98
C LEU A 38 -54.04 23.87 -15.46
N ALA A 39 -53.93 24.82 -14.57
CA ALA A 39 -53.17 26.04 -14.82
C ALA A 39 -51.68 25.68 -14.94
N ALA A 40 -51.00 26.21 -15.97
CA ALA A 40 -49.58 26.07 -16.07
C ALA A 40 -48.91 26.90 -14.98
N GLU A 41 -48.17 26.22 -14.12
CA GLU A 41 -47.38 26.86 -13.06
C GLU A 41 -45.90 26.83 -13.48
N VAL A 42 -45.23 27.97 -13.32
CA VAL A 42 -43.81 28.06 -13.54
C VAL A 42 -43.11 27.58 -12.27
N THR A 43 -42.47 26.44 -12.35
CA THR A 43 -41.71 25.87 -11.24
C THR A 43 -40.31 25.54 -11.70
N ASP A 44 -39.35 25.65 -10.78
CA ASP A 44 -37.95 25.25 -11.04
C ASP A 44 -37.87 23.72 -11.03
N LEU A 45 -37.32 23.17 -12.10
CA LEU A 45 -37.05 21.74 -12.24
C LEU A 45 -35.59 21.45 -11.93
N GLU A 46 -35.30 20.91 -10.75
CA GLU A 46 -33.94 20.40 -10.44
C GLU A 46 -33.75 19.02 -11.10
N LYS A 47 -32.87 18.96 -12.09
CA LYS A 47 -32.43 17.72 -12.70
C LYS A 47 -31.16 17.25 -11.99
N THR A 48 -31.29 16.32 -11.06
CA THR A 48 -30.16 15.66 -10.40
C THR A 48 -29.71 14.44 -11.19
N THR A 49 -28.40 14.35 -11.43
CA THR A 49 -27.77 13.15 -12.01
C THR A 49 -26.83 12.57 -10.96
N VAL A 50 -27.06 11.33 -10.55
CA VAL A 50 -26.16 10.60 -9.67
C VAL A 50 -25.03 10.01 -10.52
N ALA A 51 -23.78 10.37 -10.18
CA ALA A 51 -22.60 9.76 -10.75
C ALA A 51 -21.82 9.07 -9.63
N THR A 52 -21.33 7.88 -9.88
CA THR A 52 -20.44 7.14 -8.99
C THR A 52 -19.00 7.28 -9.51
N GLY A 53 -18.06 7.45 -8.59
CA GLY A 53 -16.64 7.55 -8.92
C GLY A 53 -15.79 6.96 -7.81
N LYS A 54 -14.55 6.62 -8.12
CA LYS A 54 -13.53 6.20 -7.17
C LYS A 54 -12.60 7.37 -6.89
N VAL A 55 -12.34 7.65 -5.62
CA VAL A 55 -11.32 8.61 -5.23
C VAL A 55 -9.99 7.87 -5.11
N GLU A 56 -9.03 8.29 -5.90
CA GLU A 56 -7.67 7.74 -5.87
C GLU A 56 -6.68 8.84 -5.51
N PRO A 57 -5.58 8.51 -4.82
CA PRO A 57 -4.55 9.48 -4.53
C PRO A 57 -3.90 9.95 -5.85
N ARG A 58 -3.50 11.22 -5.89
CA ARG A 58 -2.83 11.78 -7.07
C ARG A 58 -1.45 11.16 -7.27
N ASP A 59 -0.72 10.99 -6.19
CA ASP A 59 0.63 10.45 -6.18
C ASP A 59 0.70 9.35 -5.10
N GLU A 60 1.05 8.14 -5.50
CA GLU A 60 1.24 7.00 -4.61
C GLU A 60 2.68 6.50 -4.73
N ILE A 61 3.36 6.38 -3.58
CA ILE A 61 4.73 5.87 -3.52
C ILE A 61 4.75 4.61 -2.68
N LEU A 62 5.16 3.51 -3.31
CA LEU A 62 5.30 2.23 -2.66
C LEU A 62 6.67 2.12 -1.98
N ILE A 63 6.67 2.12 -0.65
CA ILE A 63 7.88 1.95 0.15
C ILE A 63 8.12 0.46 0.36
N LYS A 64 9.29 -0.03 -0.08
CA LYS A 64 9.67 -1.43 -0.01
C LYS A 64 10.89 -1.63 0.91
N PRO A 65 11.00 -2.81 1.57
CA PRO A 65 12.19 -3.13 2.33
C PRO A 65 13.42 -3.27 1.42
N GLN A 66 14.56 -2.80 1.90
CA GLN A 66 15.84 -2.91 1.19
C GLN A 66 16.58 -4.21 1.53
N ILE A 67 16.07 -4.98 2.48
CA ILE A 67 16.63 -6.26 2.90
C ILE A 67 15.52 -7.30 3.05
N SER A 68 15.88 -8.55 2.88
CA SER A 68 15.00 -9.70 3.16
C SER A 68 15.05 -10.05 4.65
N GLY A 69 13.89 -10.39 5.22
CA GLY A 69 13.81 -10.75 6.62
C GLY A 69 12.38 -10.93 7.12
N ILE A 70 12.20 -10.86 8.43
CA ILE A 70 10.89 -10.87 9.08
C ILE A 70 10.63 -9.47 9.65
N VAL A 71 9.41 -8.97 9.47
CA VAL A 71 8.96 -7.73 10.11
C VAL A 71 8.94 -7.94 11.62
N ASP A 72 9.81 -7.23 12.32
CA ASP A 72 9.94 -7.26 13.77
C ASP A 72 8.82 -6.43 14.42
N GLU A 73 8.70 -5.19 13.98
CA GLU A 73 7.73 -4.24 14.53
C GLU A 73 7.26 -3.26 13.45
N VAL A 74 5.99 -2.88 13.53
CA VAL A 74 5.37 -1.85 12.68
C VAL A 74 5.00 -0.68 13.59
N PHE A 75 5.61 0.49 13.36
CA PHE A 75 5.44 1.69 14.19
C PHE A 75 4.31 2.59 13.72
N LYS A 76 3.88 2.44 12.47
CA LYS A 76 2.89 3.29 11.81
C LYS A 76 1.81 2.47 11.16
N GLU A 77 0.57 2.95 11.28
CA GLU A 77 -0.61 2.32 10.71
C GLU A 77 -1.19 3.15 9.57
N ALA A 78 -2.08 2.54 8.78
CA ALA A 78 -2.84 3.23 7.74
C ALA A 78 -3.64 4.41 8.34
N GLY A 79 -3.67 5.54 7.63
CA GLY A 79 -4.30 6.77 8.09
C GLY A 79 -3.41 7.69 8.93
N GLN A 80 -2.17 7.30 9.26
CA GLN A 80 -1.23 8.15 9.99
C GLN A 80 -0.35 8.96 9.05
N SER A 81 -0.02 10.19 9.45
CA SER A 81 0.93 11.04 8.74
C SER A 81 2.37 10.67 9.09
N VAL A 82 3.25 10.74 8.10
CA VAL A 82 4.69 10.50 8.25
C VAL A 82 5.49 11.60 7.60
N LYS A 83 6.67 11.86 8.15
CA LYS A 83 7.68 12.76 7.60
C LYS A 83 8.77 11.97 6.88
N LYS A 84 9.41 12.62 5.91
CA LYS A 84 10.58 12.06 5.22
C LYS A 84 11.66 11.65 6.22
N GLY A 85 12.14 10.40 6.11
CA GLY A 85 13.13 9.82 7.02
C GLY A 85 12.53 9.18 8.29
N GLU A 86 11.24 9.36 8.58
CA GLU A 86 10.58 8.75 9.73
C GLU A 86 10.47 7.23 9.57
N VAL A 87 10.71 6.50 10.65
CA VAL A 87 10.67 5.02 10.66
C VAL A 87 9.22 4.55 10.65
N ILE A 88 8.90 3.68 9.69
CA ILE A 88 7.57 3.08 9.53
C ILE A 88 7.54 1.68 10.13
N ALA A 89 8.57 0.87 9.86
CA ALA A 89 8.66 -0.49 10.34
C ALA A 89 10.13 -0.91 10.52
N LYS A 90 10.35 -1.97 11.29
CA LYS A 90 11.65 -2.59 11.52
C LYS A 90 11.62 -4.02 10.98
N VAL A 91 12.66 -4.40 10.26
CA VAL A 91 12.86 -5.74 9.70
C VAL A 91 14.04 -6.39 10.40
N LYS A 92 13.88 -7.62 10.86
CA LYS A 92 14.93 -8.47 11.38
C LYS A 92 15.48 -9.32 10.27
N VAL A 93 16.79 -9.23 10.03
CA VAL A 93 17.49 -10.02 9.00
C VAL A 93 17.45 -11.51 9.35
N ILE A 94 17.22 -12.34 8.34
CA ILE A 94 17.43 -13.79 8.42
C ILE A 94 18.66 -14.09 7.59
N PRO A 95 19.83 -14.32 8.21
CA PRO A 95 21.03 -14.60 7.48
C PRO A 95 20.96 -15.96 6.77
N GLU A 96 21.51 -16.02 5.57
CA GLU A 96 21.74 -17.30 4.89
C GLU A 96 22.86 -18.07 5.61
N LEU A 97 22.58 -19.31 5.99
CA LEU A 97 23.50 -20.14 6.79
C LEU A 97 24.87 -20.33 6.11
N GLY A 98 24.92 -20.44 4.77
CA GLY A 98 26.15 -20.57 4.04
C GLY A 98 27.03 -19.31 4.13
N GLN A 99 26.43 -18.14 3.96
CA GLN A 99 27.12 -16.85 4.09
C GLN A 99 27.58 -16.61 5.53
N LEU A 100 26.73 -16.93 6.52
CA LEU A 100 27.05 -16.81 7.92
C LEU A 100 28.28 -17.65 8.29
N ASN A 101 28.25 -18.95 7.94
CA ASN A 101 29.38 -19.86 8.20
C ASN A 101 30.70 -19.40 7.54
N SER A 102 30.59 -18.90 6.30
CA SER A 102 31.75 -18.36 5.59
C SER A 102 32.33 -17.13 6.27
N ALA A 103 31.48 -16.19 6.71
CA ALA A 103 31.91 -15.00 7.43
C ALA A 103 32.53 -15.34 8.78
N GLU A 104 31.95 -16.26 9.53
CA GLU A 104 32.52 -16.73 10.80
C GLU A 104 33.89 -17.38 10.61
N SER A 105 34.06 -18.16 9.52
CA SER A 105 35.35 -18.74 9.20
C SER A 105 36.40 -17.68 8.86
N ARG A 106 36.04 -16.63 8.12
CA ARG A 106 36.92 -15.48 7.81
C ARG A 106 37.34 -14.75 9.07
N VAL A 107 36.42 -14.50 10.01
CA VAL A 107 36.75 -13.88 11.30
C VAL A 107 37.78 -14.73 12.05
N ARG A 108 37.56 -16.06 12.15
CA ARG A 108 38.51 -16.96 12.84
C ARG A 108 39.87 -16.94 12.21
N LEU A 109 39.97 -16.95 10.87
CA LEU A 109 41.23 -16.89 10.15
C LEU A 109 41.95 -15.54 10.35
N ALA A 110 41.23 -14.43 10.24
CA ALA A 110 41.78 -13.10 10.45
C ALA A 110 42.26 -12.91 11.91
N GLU A 111 41.54 -13.48 12.90
CA GLU A 111 41.92 -13.43 14.31
C GLU A 111 43.19 -14.24 14.59
N ILE A 112 43.32 -15.44 14.00
CA ILE A 112 44.55 -16.26 14.10
C ILE A 112 45.71 -15.50 13.50
N ASN A 113 45.53 -14.92 12.28
CA ASN A 113 46.58 -14.14 11.62
C ASN A 113 47.00 -12.92 12.46
N ALA A 114 46.04 -12.13 12.93
CA ALA A 114 46.33 -10.96 13.78
C ALA A 114 47.12 -11.35 15.03
N LYS A 115 46.73 -12.43 15.72
CA LYS A 115 47.43 -12.95 16.91
C LYS A 115 48.84 -13.40 16.57
N GLN A 116 49.05 -14.07 15.42
CA GLN A 116 50.36 -14.50 14.99
C GLN A 116 51.28 -13.28 14.73
N VAL A 117 50.79 -12.30 13.96
CA VAL A 117 51.57 -11.10 13.62
C VAL A 117 51.87 -10.26 14.87
N GLU A 118 50.94 -10.17 15.83
CA GLU A 118 51.18 -9.50 17.12
C GLU A 118 52.25 -10.21 17.94
N THR A 119 52.27 -11.55 17.94
CA THR A 119 53.28 -12.32 18.63
C THR A 119 54.67 -12.10 18.00
N ASP A 120 54.73 -12.10 16.66
CA ASP A 120 55.99 -11.87 15.92
C ASP A 120 56.48 -10.44 16.14
N PHE A 121 55.57 -9.45 16.11
CA PHE A 121 55.91 -8.06 16.43
C PHE A 121 56.45 -7.87 17.85
N THR A 122 55.89 -8.58 18.80
CA THR A 122 56.38 -8.54 20.19
C THR A 122 57.86 -9.01 20.26
N ARG A 123 58.21 -10.00 19.43
CA ARG A 123 59.60 -10.47 19.29
C ARG A 123 60.48 -9.42 18.59
N ILE A 124 60.01 -8.84 17.48
CA ILE A 124 60.65 -7.77 16.74
C ILE A 124 60.92 -6.57 17.65
N LYS A 125 59.96 -6.17 18.45
CA LYS A 125 60.04 -5.07 19.40
C LYS A 125 61.20 -5.28 20.41
N LYS A 126 61.28 -6.47 20.99
CA LYS A 126 62.41 -6.82 21.92
C LYS A 126 63.76 -6.73 21.22
N LEU A 127 63.89 -7.28 20.00
CA LEU A 127 65.11 -7.21 19.25
C LEU A 127 65.53 -5.77 18.90
N TYR A 128 64.56 -4.89 18.65
CA TYR A 128 64.81 -3.47 18.44
C TYR A 128 65.24 -2.75 19.72
N GLU A 129 64.59 -3.03 20.87
CA GLU A 129 65.00 -2.51 22.18
C GLU A 129 66.41 -2.94 22.53
N ASP A 130 66.81 -4.16 22.13
CA ASP A 130 68.18 -4.71 22.32
C ASP A 130 69.16 -4.22 21.21
N GLN A 131 68.73 -3.32 20.32
CA GLN A 131 69.52 -2.77 19.22
C GLN A 131 70.05 -3.83 18.19
N LEU A 132 69.34 -4.96 18.06
CA LEU A 132 69.74 -6.08 17.19
C LEU A 132 69.15 -6.02 15.80
N ILE A 133 68.17 -5.13 15.56
CA ILE A 133 67.53 -4.93 14.23
C ILE A 133 67.45 -3.47 13.86
N SER A 134 67.23 -3.21 12.55
CA SER A 134 67.09 -1.86 12.03
C SER A 134 65.75 -1.23 12.40
N ARG A 135 65.73 0.12 12.38
CA ARG A 135 64.47 0.87 12.52
C ARG A 135 63.47 0.53 11.43
N GLU A 136 63.95 0.30 10.22
CA GLU A 136 63.13 -0.09 9.08
C GLU A 136 62.38 -1.41 9.34
N ASP A 137 63.04 -2.41 9.92
CA ASP A 137 62.43 -3.71 10.25
C ASP A 137 61.41 -3.59 11.36
N TYR A 138 61.64 -2.73 12.35
CA TYR A 138 60.67 -2.42 13.38
C TYR A 138 59.42 -1.75 12.79
N GLU A 139 59.56 -0.71 11.94
CA GLU A 139 58.46 -0.01 11.29
C GLU A 139 57.67 -0.94 10.37
N LYS A 140 58.31 -1.85 9.64
CA LYS A 140 57.64 -2.90 8.85
C LYS A 140 56.78 -3.80 9.74
N GLY A 141 57.29 -4.21 10.89
CA GLY A 141 56.53 -5.00 11.85
C GLY A 141 55.31 -4.26 12.42
N GLU A 142 55.46 -2.96 12.72
CA GLU A 142 54.35 -2.14 13.20
C GLU A 142 53.25 -2.00 12.13
N VAL A 143 53.61 -1.78 10.87
CA VAL A 143 52.67 -1.71 9.77
C VAL A 143 51.93 -3.04 9.58
N ALA A 144 52.64 -4.17 9.66
CA ALA A 144 52.06 -5.50 9.55
C ALA A 144 51.00 -5.76 10.64
N VAL A 145 51.26 -5.35 11.88
CA VAL A 145 50.28 -5.45 12.97
C VAL A 145 49.05 -4.60 12.70
N LYS A 146 49.24 -3.35 12.23
CA LYS A 146 48.12 -2.47 11.90
C LYS A 146 47.25 -3.07 10.80
N GLN A 147 47.86 -3.60 9.75
CA GLN A 147 47.15 -4.25 8.64
C GLN A 147 46.38 -5.48 9.09
N ALA A 148 47.01 -6.36 9.89
CA ALA A 148 46.33 -7.56 10.39
C ALA A 148 45.15 -7.24 11.34
N ARG A 149 45.26 -6.16 12.12
CA ARG A 149 44.14 -5.68 12.97
C ARG A 149 43.00 -5.12 12.14
N GLU A 150 43.29 -4.33 11.12
CA GLU A 150 42.26 -3.79 10.22
C GLU A 150 41.57 -4.91 9.44
N GLU A 151 42.30 -5.93 8.98
CA GLU A 151 41.70 -7.10 8.33
C GLU A 151 40.76 -7.86 9.27
N ASN A 152 41.19 -8.09 10.53
CA ASN A 152 40.32 -8.70 11.54
C ASN A 152 39.10 -7.86 11.85
N GLN A 153 39.21 -6.53 11.96
CA GLN A 153 38.09 -5.64 12.17
C GLN A 153 37.13 -5.68 10.99
N THR A 154 37.63 -5.61 9.76
CA THR A 154 36.82 -5.72 8.54
C THR A 154 36.08 -7.04 8.47
N ALA A 155 36.70 -8.16 8.86
CA ALA A 155 36.03 -9.46 8.90
C ALA A 155 34.91 -9.48 9.94
N LYS A 156 35.11 -8.87 11.12
CA LYS A 156 34.07 -8.74 12.17
C LYS A 156 32.90 -7.87 11.72
N ASP A 157 33.19 -6.73 11.10
CA ASP A 157 32.17 -5.82 10.59
C ASP A 157 31.31 -6.51 9.53
N ASN A 158 31.94 -7.27 8.62
CA ASN A 158 31.22 -8.07 7.61
C ASN A 158 30.33 -9.15 8.25
N LEU A 159 30.78 -9.81 9.30
CA LEU A 159 29.98 -10.78 10.04
C LEU A 159 28.77 -10.10 10.73
N GLU A 160 28.98 -8.92 11.31
CA GLU A 160 27.92 -8.12 11.93
C GLU A 160 26.86 -7.70 10.90
N ILE A 161 27.28 -7.25 9.71
CA ILE A 161 26.36 -6.93 8.60
C ILE A 161 25.52 -8.14 8.20
N ILE A 162 26.12 -9.32 8.09
CA ILE A 162 25.40 -10.54 7.72
C ILE A 162 24.40 -10.96 8.82
N LYS A 163 24.78 -10.82 10.09
CA LYS A 163 23.92 -11.18 11.24
C LYS A 163 22.80 -10.18 11.51
N GLU A 164 23.12 -8.91 11.46
CA GLU A 164 22.24 -7.84 11.96
C GLU A 164 21.79 -6.86 10.87
N GLY A 165 22.36 -6.96 9.67
CA GLY A 165 22.08 -6.04 8.56
C GLY A 165 22.69 -4.66 8.71
N ILE A 166 23.43 -4.40 9.81
CA ILE A 166 24.05 -3.11 10.13
C ILE A 166 25.37 -3.34 10.88
N THR A 167 26.29 -2.37 10.78
CA THR A 167 27.42 -2.25 11.71
C THR A 167 27.12 -1.17 12.75
N LYS A 168 27.79 -1.25 13.88
CA LYS A 168 27.69 -0.25 14.97
C LYS A 168 28.03 1.17 14.50
N ASN A 169 28.94 1.28 13.53
CA ASN A 169 29.37 2.56 12.98
C ASN A 169 28.42 3.14 11.92
N SER A 170 27.45 2.37 11.42
CA SER A 170 26.54 2.76 10.33
C SER A 170 25.07 2.71 10.74
N ALA A 171 24.77 2.80 12.02
CA ALA A 171 23.39 2.71 12.55
C ALA A 171 22.42 3.76 11.96
N SER A 172 22.94 4.92 11.49
CA SER A 172 22.15 5.94 10.82
C SER A 172 21.68 5.53 9.41
N PHE A 173 22.39 4.61 8.76
CA PHE A 173 22.07 4.07 7.42
C PHE A 173 21.52 2.66 7.47
N SER A 174 20.91 2.28 8.57
CA SER A 174 20.38 0.94 8.79
C SER A 174 19.33 0.55 7.75
N SER A 175 19.66 -0.45 6.94
CA SER A 175 18.72 -1.07 5.98
C SER A 175 17.62 -1.87 6.67
N THR A 176 17.75 -2.13 7.98
CA THR A 176 16.76 -2.85 8.79
C THR A 176 15.55 -1.99 9.15
N MET A 177 15.68 -0.65 9.08
CA MET A 177 14.59 0.28 9.35
C MET A 177 13.99 0.79 8.04
N ILE A 178 12.73 0.45 7.79
CA ILE A 178 11.98 0.99 6.67
C ILE A 178 11.56 2.41 7.03
N ARG A 179 12.03 3.38 6.23
CA ARG A 179 11.77 4.81 6.45
C ARG A 179 10.97 5.39 5.31
N SER A 180 10.16 6.41 5.62
CA SER A 180 9.47 7.18 4.59
C SER A 180 10.46 7.94 3.71
N THR A 181 10.23 7.90 2.40
CA THR A 181 11.02 8.66 1.41
C THR A 181 10.46 10.07 1.17
N ILE A 182 9.20 10.30 1.56
CA ILE A 182 8.47 11.55 1.38
C ILE A 182 7.67 11.90 2.63
N ASP A 183 7.20 13.14 2.70
CA ASP A 183 6.16 13.55 3.64
C ASP A 183 4.79 13.17 3.08
N GLY A 184 3.92 12.60 3.88
CA GLY A 184 2.61 12.18 3.39
C GLY A 184 1.75 11.43 4.40
N LEU A 185 0.69 10.83 3.89
CA LEU A 185 -0.25 9.99 4.63
C LEU A 185 -0.04 8.53 4.21
N ILE A 186 0.02 7.63 5.17
CA ILE A 186 0.05 6.18 4.90
C ILE A 186 -1.34 5.73 4.46
N LEU A 187 -1.44 5.21 3.24
CA LEU A 187 -2.69 4.71 2.68
C LEU A 187 -3.00 3.29 3.14
N ASP A 188 -2.00 2.43 3.09
CA ASP A 188 -2.12 1.03 3.48
C ASP A 188 -0.80 0.49 4.04
N VAL A 189 -0.90 -0.49 4.95
CA VAL A 189 0.22 -1.25 5.50
C VAL A 189 -0.11 -2.74 5.36
N PRO A 190 0.22 -3.36 4.20
CA PRO A 190 -0.17 -4.74 3.90
C PRO A 190 0.59 -5.79 4.72
N VAL A 191 1.53 -5.37 5.57
CA VAL A 191 2.38 -6.26 6.36
C VAL A 191 2.12 -6.09 7.85
N LYS A 192 2.27 -7.19 8.60
CA LYS A 192 2.17 -7.23 10.07
C LYS A 192 3.47 -7.77 10.67
N ALA A 193 3.69 -7.52 11.95
CA ALA A 193 4.78 -8.16 12.68
C ALA A 193 4.71 -9.69 12.52
N GLY A 194 5.86 -10.31 12.25
CA GLY A 194 5.97 -11.74 11.92
C GLY A 194 5.88 -12.08 10.44
N ASN A 195 5.46 -11.18 9.57
CA ASN A 195 5.44 -11.44 8.12
C ASN A 195 6.87 -11.47 7.56
N SER A 196 7.13 -12.44 6.67
CA SER A 196 8.36 -12.46 5.88
C SER A 196 8.29 -11.45 4.75
N VAL A 197 9.34 -10.67 4.56
CA VAL A 197 9.52 -9.71 3.47
C VAL A 197 10.77 -10.05 2.69
N ILE A 198 10.70 -9.89 1.38
CA ILE A 198 11.81 -10.15 0.46
C ILE A 198 12.16 -8.84 -0.22
N MET A 199 13.45 -8.60 -0.43
CA MET A 199 13.92 -7.49 -1.24
C MET A 199 13.34 -7.64 -2.64
N SER A 200 12.31 -6.84 -2.93
CA SER A 200 11.58 -6.93 -4.20
C SER A 200 12.25 -6.07 -5.24
N ASN A 201 12.92 -6.73 -6.18
CA ASN A 201 13.27 -6.15 -7.47
C ASN A 201 11.99 -6.10 -8.33
N THR A 202 11.08 -5.20 -8.03
CA THR A 202 9.89 -5.06 -8.87
C THR A 202 10.00 -3.79 -9.69
N PHE A 203 10.63 -3.92 -10.86
CA PHE A 203 10.20 -3.22 -12.03
C PHE A 203 9.03 -4.04 -12.62
N ASN A 204 7.86 -3.98 -12.02
CA ASN A 204 6.63 -4.34 -12.68
C ASN A 204 5.89 -3.04 -12.92
N THR A 205 5.97 -2.64 -14.17
CA THR A 205 5.01 -1.80 -14.88
C THR A 205 3.62 -2.43 -14.83
#